data_049fe22d16fdeb87121ad0a83ecf8ecc
#
_entry.id   049fe22d16fdeb87121ad0a83ecf8ecc
#
_cell.length_a   1.000
_cell.length_b   1.000
_cell.length_c   1.000
_cell.angle_alpha   90.00
_cell.angle_beta   90.00
_cell.angle_gamma   90.00
#
_symmetry.space_group_name_H-M   'P 1'
#
loop_
_entity.id
_entity.type
_entity.pdbx_description
1 polymer ?
#
loop_
_entity_poly.entity_id
_entity_poly.type
_entity_poly.pdbx_seq_one_letter_code
_entity_poly.pdbx_strand_id
1 'polypeptide(L)'
;MPRIVHQLWEGQAGGFGESARTFWYDAYVPDPIASVDPAFPLSAAEALAEAERAVRDLSSAPELSGLEALSRQLLRAESVASSRIEGLQLSQRRLAWAAFDPAAADRTARGVLGNILAMERAIELGASAGAIGTDNLLDLHRTLFAGTEDERLGGEIRERQNWIGGSSVNPRRAEFIPPPPGEVRALLDDLCAFVNRSNVPPVAQAAIAHAQFETIHPFADGNGRVGRALIHVILRRRGITARFDPPISLVLVANARSYVEGLTSYRDGDLSGWAARFAHALRDSTTLALKLGAALGDLQASWREAAGRLRRTSATQRLIQLVAARPVIDIPTAATLLDVSYPQAREAVLRLEEANVLRPVSIGRKRNRAWEAPALLDLLDQFESEVLTPTRTGEPRRSSPGKGRGQKR
;
A
#
# COMPACT_ATOMS: atom_id res chain seq x y z
N MET A 1 -23.86 -8.88 19.30
CA MET A 1 -22.59 -9.37 19.84
C MET A 1 -21.97 -10.33 18.84
N PRO A 2 -20.67 -10.30 18.65
CA PRO A 2 -20.02 -11.25 17.76
C PRO A 2 -20.33 -12.69 18.21
N ARG A 3 -20.39 -13.59 17.26
CA ARG A 3 -20.77 -14.97 17.55
C ARG A 3 -19.76 -15.96 17.00
N ILE A 4 -19.66 -17.09 17.66
CA ILE A 4 -18.88 -18.22 17.20
C ILE A 4 -19.82 -19.22 16.51
N VAL A 5 -19.40 -19.69 15.35
CA VAL A 5 -20.13 -20.72 14.60
C VAL A 5 -19.28 -21.98 14.54
N HIS A 6 -19.79 -23.06 15.12
CA HIS A 6 -19.15 -24.37 15.08
C HIS A 6 -19.35 -24.99 13.69
N GLN A 7 -18.27 -25.34 13.04
CA GLN A 7 -18.24 -25.92 11.71
C GLN A 7 -17.44 -27.22 11.70
N LEU A 8 -17.87 -28.18 10.90
CA LEU A 8 -17.14 -29.43 10.71
C LEU A 8 -16.17 -29.28 9.54
N TRP A 9 -14.88 -29.49 9.80
CA TRP A 9 -13.90 -29.67 8.75
C TRP A 9 -13.88 -31.13 8.33
N GLU A 10 -14.21 -31.39 7.08
CA GLU A 10 -14.11 -32.72 6.51
C GLU A 10 -12.73 -32.94 5.89
N GLY A 11 -12.02 -33.95 6.37
CA GLY A 11 -10.73 -34.34 5.81
C GLY A 11 -10.85 -34.75 4.34
N GLN A 12 -9.78 -34.55 3.58
CA GLN A 12 -9.76 -34.95 2.17
C GLN A 12 -9.82 -36.48 2.03
N ALA A 13 -10.75 -36.99 1.24
CA ALA A 13 -10.85 -38.41 0.91
C ALA A 13 -9.57 -38.87 0.22
N GLY A 14 -8.89 -39.87 0.76
CA GLY A 14 -7.60 -40.35 0.29
C GLY A 14 -6.38 -39.55 0.74
N GLY A 15 -6.56 -38.51 1.58
CA GLY A 15 -5.49 -37.76 2.22
C GLY A 15 -4.75 -38.59 3.28
N PHE A 16 -3.52 -38.14 3.63
CA PHE A 16 -2.71 -38.73 4.70
C PHE A 16 -2.40 -37.69 5.77
N GLY A 17 -2.27 -38.13 7.02
CA GLY A 17 -1.87 -37.26 8.14
C GLY A 17 -2.89 -36.16 8.44
N GLU A 18 -2.47 -34.91 8.49
CA GLU A 18 -3.33 -33.77 8.85
C GLU A 18 -4.41 -33.49 7.80
N SER A 19 -4.19 -33.81 6.51
CA SER A 19 -5.17 -33.57 5.45
C SER A 19 -6.38 -34.50 5.51
N ALA A 20 -6.24 -35.69 6.13
CA ALA A 20 -7.30 -36.69 6.25
C ALA A 20 -8.17 -36.48 7.51
N ARG A 21 -7.81 -35.56 8.40
CA ARG A 21 -8.49 -35.41 9.70
C ARG A 21 -9.79 -34.63 9.58
N THR A 22 -10.86 -35.19 10.14
CA THR A 22 -12.13 -34.52 10.37
C THR A 22 -12.18 -34.00 11.80
N PHE A 23 -12.56 -32.74 11.99
CA PHE A 23 -12.62 -32.11 13.31
C PHE A 23 -13.55 -30.89 13.29
N TRP A 24 -14.04 -30.51 14.45
CA TRP A 24 -14.80 -29.26 14.62
C TRP A 24 -13.85 -28.09 14.80
N TYR A 25 -14.22 -26.93 14.22
CA TYR A 25 -13.53 -25.65 14.39
C TYR A 25 -14.52 -24.52 14.62
N ASP A 26 -14.03 -23.43 15.17
CA ASP A 26 -14.80 -22.26 15.55
C ASP A 26 -14.53 -21.11 14.57
N ALA A 27 -15.54 -20.74 13.78
CA ALA A 27 -15.48 -19.59 12.89
C ALA A 27 -16.06 -18.36 13.61
N TYR A 28 -15.37 -17.23 13.52
CA TYR A 28 -15.79 -15.97 14.12
C TYR A 28 -16.66 -15.17 13.15
N VAL A 29 -17.83 -14.75 13.59
CA VAL A 29 -18.74 -13.87 12.82
C VAL A 29 -18.83 -12.54 13.56
N PRO A 30 -18.34 -11.44 12.98
CA PRO A 30 -18.36 -10.12 13.61
C PRO A 30 -19.79 -9.56 13.69
N ASP A 31 -19.99 -8.59 14.57
CA ASP A 31 -21.20 -7.79 14.59
C ASP A 31 -21.34 -6.97 13.31
N PRO A 32 -22.57 -6.73 12.84
CA PRO A 32 -22.86 -5.71 11.85
C PRO A 32 -22.45 -4.32 12.36
N ILE A 33 -21.90 -3.49 11.46
CA ILE A 33 -21.42 -2.15 11.81
C ILE A 33 -22.19 -1.01 11.15
N ALA A 34 -23.11 -1.28 10.26
CA ALA A 34 -23.84 -0.27 9.49
C ALA A 34 -24.49 0.82 10.37
N SER A 35 -24.99 0.44 11.56
CA SER A 35 -25.66 1.36 12.51
C SER A 35 -24.81 1.73 13.72
N VAL A 36 -23.55 1.30 13.80
CA VAL A 36 -22.69 1.58 14.95
C VAL A 36 -22.31 3.07 14.99
N ASP A 37 -22.61 3.74 16.10
CA ASP A 37 -22.14 5.08 16.41
C ASP A 37 -20.97 4.99 17.39
N PRO A 38 -19.71 5.05 16.89
CA PRO A 38 -18.55 4.82 17.74
C PRO A 38 -18.35 6.00 18.71
N ALA A 39 -18.30 5.69 20.00
CA ALA A 39 -17.89 6.64 21.03
C ALA A 39 -16.41 6.40 21.37
N PHE A 40 -15.63 7.47 21.40
CA PHE A 40 -14.19 7.41 21.67
C PHE A 40 -13.86 8.14 22.98
N PRO A 41 -13.02 7.59 23.86
CA PRO A 41 -12.42 8.35 24.95
C PRO A 41 -11.59 9.50 24.40
N LEU A 42 -11.38 10.54 25.22
CA LEU A 42 -10.72 11.79 24.80
C LEU A 42 -9.41 11.55 24.07
N SER A 43 -8.55 10.67 24.59
CA SER A 43 -7.25 10.40 24.00
C SER A 43 -7.34 9.80 22.58
N ALA A 44 -8.31 8.92 22.33
CA ALA A 44 -8.53 8.37 20.99
C ALA A 44 -9.15 9.41 20.05
N ALA A 45 -10.07 10.23 20.55
CA ALA A 45 -10.67 11.31 19.77
C ALA A 45 -9.62 12.38 19.38
N GLU A 46 -8.68 12.71 20.26
CA GLU A 46 -7.56 13.61 19.98
C GLU A 46 -6.64 13.03 18.91
N ALA A 47 -6.25 11.74 19.01
CA ALA A 47 -5.41 11.09 18.01
C ALA A 47 -6.08 11.06 16.61
N LEU A 48 -7.38 10.77 16.55
CA LEU A 48 -8.17 10.80 15.31
C LEU A 48 -8.19 12.19 14.69
N ALA A 49 -8.45 13.24 15.50
CA ALA A 49 -8.50 14.61 15.03
C ALA A 49 -7.11 15.13 14.59
N GLU A 50 -6.05 14.73 15.28
CA GLU A 50 -4.67 15.06 14.89
C GLU A 50 -4.30 14.42 13.54
N ALA A 51 -4.60 13.13 13.34
CA ALA A 51 -4.36 12.44 12.08
C ALA A 51 -5.15 13.07 10.92
N GLU A 52 -6.41 13.43 11.15
CA GLU A 52 -7.24 14.09 10.13
C GLU A 52 -6.66 15.45 9.72
N ARG A 53 -6.20 16.28 10.69
CA ARG A 53 -5.51 17.54 10.40
C ARG A 53 -4.23 17.29 9.60
N ALA A 54 -3.38 16.36 10.02
CA ALA A 54 -2.12 16.08 9.36
C ALA A 54 -2.31 15.67 7.89
N VAL A 55 -3.35 14.86 7.58
CA VAL A 55 -3.67 14.47 6.20
C VAL A 55 -4.20 15.65 5.37
N ARG A 56 -5.03 16.53 5.94
CA ARG A 56 -5.50 17.75 5.26
C ARG A 56 -4.35 18.71 4.99
N ASP A 57 -3.47 18.89 5.96
CA ASP A 57 -2.31 19.78 5.85
C ASP A 57 -1.33 19.31 4.78
N LEU A 58 -1.15 17.98 4.62
CA LEU A 58 -0.34 17.41 3.56
C LEU A 58 -0.81 17.86 2.16
N SER A 59 -2.12 17.91 1.94
CA SER A 59 -2.70 18.31 0.64
C SER A 59 -2.52 19.80 0.34
N SER A 60 -2.35 20.64 1.35
CA SER A 60 -2.17 22.10 1.26
C SER A 60 -0.73 22.56 1.48
N ALA A 61 0.22 21.66 1.71
CA ALA A 61 1.61 21.96 1.99
C ALA A 61 2.27 22.77 0.85
N PRO A 62 2.70 24.04 1.09
CA PRO A 62 3.25 24.89 0.03
C PRO A 62 4.54 24.32 -0.58
N GLU A 63 5.35 23.65 0.21
CA GLU A 63 6.60 22.99 -0.20
C GLU A 63 6.40 21.87 -1.20
N LEU A 64 5.20 21.29 -1.26
CA LEU A 64 4.81 20.26 -2.23
C LEU A 64 4.16 20.84 -3.49
N SER A 65 4.07 22.18 -3.59
CA SER A 65 3.51 22.86 -4.74
C SER A 65 4.37 22.58 -5.99
N GLY A 66 3.74 22.14 -7.07
CA GLY A 66 4.46 21.81 -8.32
C GLY A 66 5.10 20.42 -8.36
N LEU A 67 5.01 19.62 -7.28
CA LEU A 67 5.48 18.24 -7.24
C LEU A 67 4.39 17.26 -7.68
N GLU A 68 3.94 17.35 -8.94
CA GLU A 68 2.91 16.43 -9.49
C GLU A 68 3.35 14.97 -9.45
N ALA A 69 4.66 14.73 -9.61
CA ALA A 69 5.24 13.40 -9.53
C ALA A 69 5.08 12.75 -8.14
N LEU A 70 4.97 13.54 -7.07
CA LEU A 70 4.88 13.05 -5.69
C LEU A 70 3.64 12.19 -5.48
N SER A 71 2.47 12.59 -5.99
CA SER A 71 1.24 11.79 -5.85
C SER A 71 1.44 10.36 -6.39
N ARG A 72 2.08 10.23 -7.55
CA ARG A 72 2.39 8.92 -8.14
C ARG A 72 3.40 8.13 -7.34
N GLN A 73 4.43 8.78 -6.79
CA GLN A 73 5.43 8.11 -5.96
C GLN A 73 4.87 7.67 -4.61
N LEU A 74 3.97 8.45 -4.00
CA LEU A 74 3.27 8.06 -2.76
C LEU A 74 2.35 6.85 -2.98
N LEU A 75 1.56 6.87 -4.05
CA LEU A 75 0.71 5.75 -4.43
C LEU A 75 1.53 4.48 -4.69
N ARG A 76 2.68 4.63 -5.37
CA ARG A 76 3.60 3.53 -5.61
C ARG A 76 4.19 3.00 -4.29
N ALA A 77 4.65 3.87 -3.39
CA ALA A 77 5.17 3.49 -2.08
C ALA A 77 4.12 2.76 -1.25
N GLU A 78 2.88 3.24 -1.25
CA GLU A 78 1.74 2.58 -0.61
C GLU A 78 1.52 1.17 -1.17
N SER A 79 1.44 1.03 -2.50
CA SER A 79 1.15 -0.24 -3.16
C SER A 79 2.26 -1.28 -2.96
N VAL A 80 3.53 -0.84 -2.99
CA VAL A 80 4.70 -1.69 -2.72
C VAL A 80 4.68 -2.16 -1.26
N ALA A 81 4.48 -1.24 -0.32
CA ALA A 81 4.43 -1.57 1.10
C ALA A 81 3.25 -2.50 1.44
N SER A 82 2.07 -2.23 0.86
CA SER A 82 0.90 -3.09 0.97
C SER A 82 1.17 -4.51 0.44
N SER A 83 1.85 -4.63 -0.71
CA SER A 83 2.24 -5.94 -1.26
C SER A 83 3.30 -6.65 -0.41
N ARG A 84 4.19 -5.88 0.25
CA ARG A 84 5.22 -6.42 1.14
C ARG A 84 4.62 -7.04 2.40
N ILE A 85 3.53 -6.50 2.95
CA ILE A 85 2.79 -7.12 4.06
C ILE A 85 2.34 -8.54 3.69
N GLU A 86 1.99 -8.76 2.42
CA GLU A 86 1.60 -10.07 1.86
C GLU A 86 2.80 -10.92 1.39
N GLY A 87 4.03 -10.52 1.73
CA GLY A 87 5.25 -11.26 1.39
C GLY A 87 5.79 -11.02 -0.03
N LEU A 88 5.19 -10.14 -0.83
CA LEU A 88 5.67 -9.78 -2.17
C LEU A 88 6.77 -8.73 -2.06
N GLN A 89 8.03 -9.12 -2.22
CA GLN A 89 9.18 -8.22 -2.15
C GLN A 89 9.76 -7.95 -3.54
N LEU A 90 9.91 -6.67 -3.88
CA LEU A 90 10.40 -6.23 -5.17
C LEU A 90 11.18 -4.92 -4.99
N SER A 91 12.37 -4.79 -5.63
CA SER A 91 13.10 -3.51 -5.64
C SER A 91 12.41 -2.49 -6.55
N GLN A 92 12.60 -1.21 -6.26
CA GLN A 92 12.04 -0.11 -7.05
C GLN A 92 12.47 -0.17 -8.51
N ARG A 93 13.72 -0.60 -8.77
CA ARG A 93 14.25 -0.77 -10.15
C ARG A 93 13.52 -1.90 -10.89
N ARG A 94 13.35 -3.09 -10.30
CA ARG A 94 12.62 -4.19 -10.94
C ARG A 94 11.15 -3.82 -11.20
N LEU A 95 10.53 -3.11 -10.26
CA LEU A 95 9.16 -2.63 -10.45
C LEU A 95 9.07 -1.60 -11.59
N ALA A 96 10.05 -0.68 -11.69
CA ALA A 96 10.07 0.30 -12.77
C ALA A 96 10.23 -0.36 -14.15
N TRP A 97 11.07 -1.40 -14.24
CA TRP A 97 11.25 -2.17 -15.48
C TRP A 97 10.01 -2.96 -15.84
N ALA A 98 9.36 -3.59 -14.85
CA ALA A 98 8.11 -4.31 -15.05
C ALA A 98 6.95 -3.37 -15.46
N ALA A 99 6.90 -2.16 -14.93
CA ALA A 99 5.92 -1.15 -15.35
C ALA A 99 6.19 -0.62 -16.77
N PHE A 100 7.45 -0.63 -17.23
CA PHE A 100 7.82 -0.27 -18.58
C PHE A 100 7.53 -1.39 -19.60
N ASP A 101 7.81 -2.64 -19.26
CA ASP A 101 7.52 -3.82 -20.09
C ASP A 101 6.76 -4.89 -19.26
N PRO A 102 5.44 -4.74 -19.10
CA PRO A 102 4.63 -5.69 -18.32
C PRO A 102 4.65 -7.12 -18.86
N ALA A 103 4.92 -7.29 -20.16
CA ALA A 103 4.98 -8.62 -20.77
C ALA A 103 6.20 -9.43 -20.27
N ALA A 104 7.28 -8.74 -19.91
CA ALA A 104 8.50 -9.35 -19.35
C ALA A 104 8.46 -9.47 -17.80
N ALA A 105 7.41 -8.99 -17.15
CA ALA A 105 7.28 -9.01 -15.69
C ALA A 105 7.13 -10.44 -15.16
N ASP A 106 7.86 -10.77 -14.08
CA ASP A 106 7.67 -12.03 -13.36
C ASP A 106 6.40 -11.99 -12.46
N ARG A 107 6.07 -13.11 -11.84
CA ARG A 107 4.88 -13.26 -10.99
C ARG A 107 4.81 -12.21 -9.88
N THR A 108 5.91 -11.99 -9.15
CA THR A 108 5.97 -11.01 -8.06
C THR A 108 5.73 -9.59 -8.58
N ALA A 109 6.39 -9.22 -9.69
CA ALA A 109 6.23 -7.91 -10.30
C ALA A 109 4.79 -7.68 -10.81
N ARG A 110 4.16 -8.68 -11.43
CA ARG A 110 2.75 -8.60 -11.85
C ARG A 110 1.82 -8.41 -10.65
N GLY A 111 2.05 -9.14 -9.54
CA GLY A 111 1.26 -8.98 -8.33
C GLY A 111 1.36 -7.58 -7.71
N VAL A 112 2.56 -6.95 -7.74
CA VAL A 112 2.75 -5.57 -7.26
C VAL A 112 2.16 -4.56 -8.24
N LEU A 113 2.29 -4.76 -9.55
CA LEU A 113 1.65 -3.91 -10.57
C LEU A 113 0.12 -3.97 -10.46
N GLY A 114 -0.46 -5.16 -10.28
CA GLY A 114 -1.89 -5.32 -10.03
C GLY A 114 -2.36 -4.55 -8.80
N ASN A 115 -1.54 -4.51 -7.72
CA ASN A 115 -1.87 -3.71 -6.54
C ASN A 115 -1.78 -2.19 -6.80
N ILE A 116 -0.85 -1.72 -7.65
CA ILE A 116 -0.81 -0.31 -8.08
C ILE A 116 -2.10 0.05 -8.83
N LEU A 117 -2.53 -0.80 -9.77
CA LEU A 117 -3.77 -0.58 -10.52
C LEU A 117 -5.00 -0.60 -9.61
N ALA A 118 -5.08 -1.53 -8.66
CA ALA A 118 -6.15 -1.59 -7.69
C ALA A 118 -6.19 -0.34 -6.79
N MET A 119 -5.03 0.21 -6.41
CA MET A 119 -4.94 1.44 -5.64
C MET A 119 -5.34 2.67 -6.47
N GLU A 120 -4.92 2.78 -7.75
CA GLU A 120 -5.40 3.82 -8.67
C GLU A 120 -6.92 3.77 -8.79
N ARG A 121 -7.47 2.55 -8.96
CA ARG A 121 -8.93 2.34 -9.02
C ARG A 121 -9.64 2.70 -7.72
N ALA A 122 -9.04 2.44 -6.55
CA ALA A 122 -9.57 2.83 -5.26
C ALA A 122 -9.68 4.36 -5.10
N ILE A 123 -8.67 5.10 -5.55
CA ILE A 123 -8.68 6.57 -5.53
C ILE A 123 -9.77 7.12 -6.46
N GLU A 124 -9.91 6.57 -7.66
CA GLU A 124 -10.99 6.93 -8.60
C GLU A 124 -12.37 6.66 -7.99
N LEU A 125 -12.55 5.49 -7.41
CA LEU A 125 -13.80 5.10 -6.74
C LEU A 125 -14.13 6.05 -5.58
N GLY A 126 -13.14 6.39 -4.74
CA GLY A 126 -13.31 7.35 -3.66
C GLY A 126 -13.67 8.76 -4.13
N ALA A 127 -13.20 9.16 -5.32
CA ALA A 127 -13.55 10.45 -5.93
C ALA A 127 -14.93 10.46 -6.62
N SER A 128 -15.55 9.29 -6.83
CA SER A 128 -16.85 9.18 -7.48
C SER A 128 -18.00 9.60 -6.56
N ALA A 129 -19.09 10.11 -7.11
CA ALA A 129 -20.28 10.52 -6.36
C ALA A 129 -21.21 9.36 -5.99
N GLY A 130 -21.04 8.18 -6.59
CA GLY A 130 -21.90 7.01 -6.39
C GLY A 130 -21.73 6.37 -5.00
N ALA A 131 -22.74 5.65 -4.53
CA ALA A 131 -22.62 4.84 -3.32
C ALA A 131 -21.64 3.68 -3.54
N ILE A 132 -20.87 3.33 -2.51
CA ILE A 132 -19.99 2.17 -2.51
C ILE A 132 -20.82 0.93 -2.19
N GLY A 133 -20.82 -0.04 -3.08
CA GLY A 133 -21.48 -1.34 -2.88
C GLY A 133 -20.47 -2.48 -2.95
N THR A 134 -20.95 -3.68 -2.63
CA THR A 134 -20.12 -4.90 -2.68
C THR A 134 -19.48 -5.09 -4.06
N ASP A 135 -20.18 -4.76 -5.15
CA ASP A 135 -19.64 -4.88 -6.51
C ASP A 135 -18.42 -3.98 -6.77
N ASN A 136 -18.29 -2.84 -6.06
CA ASN A 136 -17.10 -2.01 -6.11
C ASN A 136 -15.90 -2.69 -5.43
N LEU A 137 -16.12 -3.41 -4.33
CA LEU A 137 -15.07 -4.20 -3.68
C LEU A 137 -14.64 -5.37 -4.56
N LEU A 138 -15.59 -6.02 -5.24
CA LEU A 138 -15.29 -7.06 -6.23
C LEU A 138 -14.50 -6.52 -7.43
N ASP A 139 -14.81 -5.29 -7.88
CA ASP A 139 -14.08 -4.61 -8.96
C ASP A 139 -12.63 -4.29 -8.57
N LEU A 140 -12.39 -3.80 -7.35
CA LEU A 140 -11.04 -3.61 -6.81
C LEU A 140 -10.26 -4.94 -6.78
N HIS A 141 -10.90 -6.01 -6.33
CA HIS A 141 -10.29 -7.33 -6.27
C HIS A 141 -10.02 -7.90 -7.68
N ARG A 142 -10.93 -7.71 -8.64
CA ARG A 142 -10.73 -8.08 -10.04
C ARG A 142 -9.53 -7.34 -10.63
N THR A 143 -9.42 -6.03 -10.38
CA THR A 143 -8.31 -5.20 -10.84
C THR A 143 -6.99 -5.65 -10.26
N LEU A 144 -6.97 -6.05 -8.97
CA LEU A 144 -5.76 -6.57 -8.29
C LEU A 144 -5.16 -7.79 -8.98
N PHE A 145 -6.00 -8.68 -9.50
CA PHE A 145 -5.56 -9.93 -10.12
C PHE A 145 -5.49 -9.88 -11.66
N ALA A 146 -5.92 -8.78 -12.28
CA ALA A 146 -5.91 -8.64 -13.74
C ALA A 146 -4.49 -8.82 -14.31
N GLY A 147 -4.35 -9.72 -15.30
CA GLY A 147 -3.07 -10.03 -15.95
C GLY A 147 -2.08 -10.81 -15.09
N THR A 148 -2.49 -11.31 -13.92
CA THR A 148 -1.69 -12.23 -13.09
C THR A 148 -2.00 -13.70 -13.42
N GLU A 149 -1.20 -14.62 -12.90
CA GLU A 149 -1.44 -16.07 -13.04
C GLU A 149 -2.71 -16.53 -12.29
N ASP A 150 -3.12 -15.74 -11.28
CA ASP A 150 -4.26 -16.02 -10.41
C ASP A 150 -5.50 -15.17 -10.80
N GLU A 151 -5.58 -14.66 -12.03
CA GLU A 151 -6.65 -13.80 -12.55
C GLU A 151 -8.06 -14.35 -12.29
N ARG A 152 -8.21 -15.68 -12.30
CA ARG A 152 -9.47 -16.36 -12.00
C ARG A 152 -10.03 -16.12 -10.59
N LEU A 153 -9.18 -15.68 -9.64
CA LEU A 153 -9.62 -15.36 -8.28
C LEU A 153 -10.25 -13.95 -8.22
N GLY A 154 -10.00 -13.13 -9.24
CA GLY A 154 -10.36 -11.72 -9.27
C GLY A 154 -11.86 -11.48 -9.30
N GLY A 155 -12.39 -10.79 -8.27
CA GLY A 155 -13.79 -10.39 -8.21
C GLY A 155 -14.75 -11.46 -7.68
N GLU A 156 -14.24 -12.54 -7.09
CA GLU A 156 -15.04 -13.66 -6.60
C GLU A 156 -15.00 -13.73 -5.07
N ILE A 157 -16.18 -13.74 -4.43
CA ILE A 157 -16.30 -14.05 -2.99
C ILE A 157 -15.98 -15.53 -2.81
N ARG A 158 -15.20 -15.87 -1.79
CA ARG A 158 -14.85 -17.26 -1.49
C ARG A 158 -16.07 -18.14 -1.19
N GLU A 159 -16.06 -19.30 -1.75
CA GLU A 159 -17.07 -20.35 -1.49
C GLU A 159 -16.58 -21.37 -0.45
N ARG A 160 -15.30 -21.30 -0.06
CA ARG A 160 -14.69 -22.20 0.91
C ARG A 160 -14.20 -21.43 2.11
N GLN A 161 -14.13 -22.14 3.24
CA GLN A 161 -13.55 -21.61 4.45
C GLN A 161 -12.05 -21.33 4.23
N ASN A 162 -11.62 -20.11 4.54
CA ASN A 162 -10.23 -19.73 4.65
C ASN A 162 -9.88 -19.45 6.11
N TRP A 163 -8.60 -19.22 6.40
CA TRP A 163 -8.10 -18.93 7.74
C TRP A 163 -6.77 -18.18 7.66
N ILE A 164 -6.37 -17.58 8.75
CA ILE A 164 -5.14 -16.82 8.89
C ILE A 164 -4.21 -17.57 9.84
N GLY A 165 -2.93 -17.69 9.47
CA GLY A 165 -1.91 -18.39 10.25
C GLY A 165 -2.03 -19.91 10.22
N GLY A 166 -1.09 -20.58 10.89
CA GLY A 166 -1.07 -22.02 10.98
C GLY A 166 -0.66 -22.76 9.69
N SER A 167 -1.35 -23.85 9.39
CA SER A 167 -1.08 -24.72 8.24
C SER A 167 -1.90 -24.29 7.03
N SER A 168 -1.36 -24.44 5.82
CA SER A 168 -2.11 -24.26 4.57
C SER A 168 -3.07 -25.39 4.25
N VAL A 169 -3.05 -26.50 5.02
CA VAL A 169 -3.81 -27.70 4.74
C VAL A 169 -5.20 -27.69 5.38
N ASN A 170 -5.29 -27.19 6.61
CA ASN A 170 -6.56 -27.12 7.35
C ASN A 170 -6.50 -26.02 8.46
N PRO A 171 -7.65 -25.57 9.00
CA PRO A 171 -7.74 -24.49 9.97
C PRO A 171 -7.40 -24.91 11.42
N ARG A 172 -6.98 -26.12 11.71
CA ARG A 172 -6.83 -26.64 13.08
C ARG A 172 -5.89 -25.82 13.98
N ARG A 173 -4.85 -25.21 13.37
CA ARG A 173 -3.86 -24.38 14.08
C ARG A 173 -3.91 -22.93 13.59
N ALA A 174 -5.03 -22.53 13.01
CA ALA A 174 -5.21 -21.15 12.56
C ALA A 174 -5.17 -20.19 13.75
N GLU A 175 -4.57 -19.03 13.55
CA GLU A 175 -4.60 -17.93 14.50
C GLU A 175 -5.95 -17.23 14.49
N PHE A 176 -6.61 -17.23 13.34
CA PHE A 176 -7.94 -16.66 13.17
C PHE A 176 -8.70 -17.40 12.05
N ILE A 177 -9.99 -17.69 12.31
CA ILE A 177 -10.88 -18.29 11.31
C ILE A 177 -12.06 -17.32 11.08
N PRO A 178 -12.11 -16.70 9.89
CA PRO A 178 -13.15 -15.74 9.51
C PRO A 178 -14.53 -16.39 9.39
N PRO A 179 -15.61 -15.59 9.15
CA PRO A 179 -16.96 -16.10 9.00
C PRO A 179 -17.10 -17.23 7.97
N PRO A 180 -18.05 -18.12 8.14
CA PRO A 180 -18.42 -19.09 7.12
C PRO A 180 -18.77 -18.41 5.79
N PRO A 181 -18.50 -19.03 4.61
CA PRO A 181 -18.73 -18.42 3.30
C PRO A 181 -20.16 -17.87 3.11
N GLY A 182 -21.17 -18.54 3.62
CA GLY A 182 -22.57 -18.14 3.51
C GLY A 182 -22.91 -16.80 4.23
N GLU A 183 -22.07 -16.35 5.17
CA GLU A 183 -22.26 -15.09 5.90
C GLU A 183 -21.57 -13.90 5.21
N VAL A 184 -20.62 -14.15 4.34
CA VAL A 184 -19.68 -13.13 3.81
C VAL A 184 -20.41 -12.03 3.04
N ARG A 185 -21.36 -12.38 2.18
CA ARG A 185 -22.08 -11.39 1.35
C ARG A 185 -22.85 -10.40 2.19
N ALA A 186 -23.60 -10.88 3.18
CA ALA A 186 -24.40 -10.02 4.06
C ALA A 186 -23.50 -9.08 4.90
N LEU A 187 -22.34 -9.58 5.36
CA LEU A 187 -21.38 -8.78 6.11
C LEU A 187 -20.69 -7.72 5.23
N LEU A 188 -20.44 -8.00 3.94
CA LEU A 188 -19.94 -7.01 3.01
C LEU A 188 -20.97 -5.93 2.68
N ASP A 189 -22.24 -6.29 2.53
CA ASP A 189 -23.33 -5.34 2.30
C ASP A 189 -23.50 -4.40 3.51
N ASP A 190 -23.40 -4.92 4.73
CA ASP A 190 -23.39 -4.13 5.98
C ASP A 190 -22.16 -3.21 6.06
N LEU A 191 -20.96 -3.70 5.73
CA LEU A 191 -19.74 -2.90 5.66
C LEU A 191 -19.90 -1.75 4.65
N CYS A 192 -20.45 -2.02 3.47
CA CYS A 192 -20.70 -1.00 2.45
C CYS A 192 -21.69 0.06 2.93
N ALA A 193 -22.73 -0.35 3.66
CA ALA A 193 -23.65 0.59 4.29
C ALA A 193 -22.93 1.51 5.28
N PHE A 194 -22.03 0.98 6.11
CA PHE A 194 -21.18 1.77 7.01
C PHE A 194 -20.26 2.74 6.25
N VAL A 195 -19.60 2.29 5.19
CA VAL A 195 -18.69 3.12 4.36
C VAL A 195 -19.40 4.31 3.73
N ASN A 196 -20.70 4.20 3.45
CA ASN A 196 -21.50 5.29 2.86
C ASN A 196 -22.00 6.32 3.88
N ARG A 197 -21.78 6.12 5.17
CA ARG A 197 -22.18 7.07 6.21
C ARG A 197 -21.33 8.34 6.16
N SER A 198 -21.95 9.47 6.52
CA SER A 198 -21.26 10.78 6.58
C SER A 198 -21.10 11.32 8.01
N ASN A 199 -21.78 10.73 9.00
CA ASN A 199 -21.80 11.16 10.39
C ASN A 199 -20.70 10.54 11.28
N VAL A 200 -19.87 9.63 10.75
CA VAL A 200 -18.70 9.07 11.45
C VAL A 200 -17.46 9.89 11.08
N PRO A 201 -16.54 10.23 12.02
CA PRO A 201 -15.29 10.90 11.70
C PRO A 201 -14.49 10.10 10.63
N PRO A 202 -13.96 10.76 9.59
CA PRO A 202 -13.37 10.07 8.43
C PRO A 202 -12.27 9.06 8.77
N VAL A 203 -11.34 9.43 9.66
CA VAL A 203 -10.22 8.55 10.04
C VAL A 203 -10.74 7.36 10.86
N ALA A 204 -11.70 7.58 11.75
CA ALA A 204 -12.36 6.50 12.51
C ALA A 204 -13.12 5.56 11.57
N GLN A 205 -13.83 6.10 10.58
CA GLN A 205 -14.56 5.31 9.58
C GLN A 205 -13.60 4.42 8.78
N ALA A 206 -12.47 4.96 8.33
CA ALA A 206 -11.46 4.19 7.62
C ALA A 206 -10.85 3.09 8.50
N ALA A 207 -10.54 3.38 9.77
CA ALA A 207 -10.00 2.41 10.71
C ALA A 207 -10.97 1.25 10.96
N ILE A 208 -12.23 1.55 11.27
CA ILE A 208 -13.26 0.55 11.55
C ILE A 208 -13.56 -0.30 10.32
N ALA A 209 -13.76 0.34 9.16
CA ALA A 209 -14.07 -0.36 7.92
C ALA A 209 -12.93 -1.30 7.50
N HIS A 210 -11.68 -0.87 7.65
CA HIS A 210 -10.52 -1.71 7.36
C HIS A 210 -10.47 -2.93 8.28
N ALA A 211 -10.60 -2.76 9.60
CA ALA A 211 -10.57 -3.89 10.54
C ALA A 211 -11.74 -4.85 10.34
N GLN A 212 -12.93 -4.32 10.04
CA GLN A 212 -14.11 -5.14 9.73
C GLN A 212 -13.89 -5.94 8.44
N PHE A 213 -13.35 -5.33 7.38
CA PHE A 213 -13.02 -6.02 6.14
C PHE A 213 -12.01 -7.15 6.36
N GLU A 214 -10.92 -6.90 7.12
CA GLU A 214 -9.93 -7.92 7.48
C GLU A 214 -10.54 -9.04 8.35
N THR A 215 -11.55 -8.72 9.15
CA THR A 215 -12.27 -9.71 9.95
C THR A 215 -13.20 -10.57 9.09
N ILE A 216 -13.90 -9.98 8.13
CA ILE A 216 -14.78 -10.70 7.18
C ILE A 216 -13.93 -11.60 6.26
N HIS A 217 -12.79 -11.11 5.81
CA HIS A 217 -11.84 -11.83 4.96
C HIS A 217 -12.50 -12.50 3.74
N PRO A 218 -13.12 -11.70 2.85
CA PRO A 218 -14.12 -12.19 1.89
C PRO A 218 -13.56 -13.00 0.73
N PHE A 219 -12.26 -12.91 0.44
CA PHE A 219 -11.66 -13.48 -0.76
C PHE A 219 -10.77 -14.68 -0.43
N ALA A 220 -10.50 -15.51 -1.44
CA ALA A 220 -9.57 -16.63 -1.29
C ALA A 220 -8.11 -16.15 -1.10
N ASP A 221 -7.73 -15.03 -1.72
CA ASP A 221 -6.46 -14.31 -1.58
C ASP A 221 -6.71 -12.81 -1.80
N GLY A 222 -5.73 -11.95 -1.50
CA GLY A 222 -5.79 -10.51 -1.77
C GLY A 222 -6.59 -9.69 -0.77
N ASN A 223 -7.07 -10.26 0.32
CA ASN A 223 -7.87 -9.54 1.33
C ASN A 223 -7.13 -8.33 1.88
N GLY A 224 -5.90 -8.49 2.37
CA GLY A 224 -5.13 -7.39 2.94
C GLY A 224 -4.91 -6.25 1.94
N ARG A 225 -4.60 -6.55 0.66
CA ARG A 225 -4.39 -5.52 -0.37
C ARG A 225 -5.67 -4.73 -0.65
N VAL A 226 -6.82 -5.41 -0.79
CA VAL A 226 -8.12 -4.74 -0.99
C VAL A 226 -8.57 -3.99 0.27
N GLY A 227 -8.38 -4.57 1.46
CA GLY A 227 -8.70 -3.93 2.74
C GLY A 227 -7.92 -2.63 2.95
N ARG A 228 -6.63 -2.59 2.57
CA ARG A 228 -5.83 -1.37 2.62
C ARG A 228 -6.20 -0.39 1.51
N ALA A 229 -6.59 -0.86 0.32
CA ALA A 229 -7.14 0.01 -0.71
C ALA A 229 -8.45 0.67 -0.28
N LEU A 230 -9.31 -0.02 0.47
CA LEU A 230 -10.54 0.52 1.03
C LEU A 230 -10.30 1.71 1.98
N ILE A 231 -9.16 1.76 2.69
CA ILE A 231 -8.75 2.93 3.48
C ILE A 231 -8.74 4.17 2.59
N HIS A 232 -8.07 4.09 1.44
CA HIS A 232 -7.92 5.22 0.51
C HIS A 232 -9.24 5.58 -0.17
N VAL A 233 -10.11 4.59 -0.47
CA VAL A 233 -11.49 4.86 -0.93
C VAL A 233 -12.20 5.79 0.05
N ILE A 234 -12.18 5.44 1.35
CA ILE A 234 -12.90 6.19 2.38
C ILE A 234 -12.28 7.58 2.58
N LEU A 235 -10.96 7.69 2.74
CA LEU A 235 -10.29 8.97 2.97
C LEU A 235 -10.53 9.94 1.81
N ARG A 236 -10.49 9.43 0.56
CA ARG A 236 -10.76 10.21 -0.65
C ARG A 236 -12.22 10.64 -0.72
N ARG A 237 -13.16 9.73 -0.49
CA ARG A 237 -14.60 9.99 -0.49
C ARG A 237 -15.01 11.03 0.55
N ARG A 238 -14.35 10.99 1.72
CA ARG A 238 -14.59 11.94 2.82
C ARG A 238 -13.84 13.27 2.63
N GLY A 239 -13.13 13.44 1.50
CA GLY A 239 -12.47 14.68 1.11
C GLY A 239 -11.28 15.09 1.99
N ILE A 240 -10.67 14.17 2.73
CA ILE A 240 -9.47 14.49 3.52
C ILE A 240 -8.17 14.26 2.76
N THR A 241 -8.17 13.41 1.72
CA THR A 241 -7.05 13.24 0.77
C THR A 241 -7.42 13.88 -0.56
N ALA A 242 -7.20 15.19 -0.74
CA ALA A 242 -7.56 15.89 -1.97
C ALA A 242 -6.52 15.69 -3.08
N ARG A 243 -5.23 15.71 -2.76
CA ARG A 243 -4.12 15.70 -3.72
C ARG A 243 -3.16 14.55 -3.50
N PHE A 244 -2.79 14.29 -2.25
CA PHE A 244 -1.82 13.29 -1.87
C PHE A 244 -2.45 12.25 -0.95
N ASP A 245 -2.20 10.98 -1.24
CA ASP A 245 -2.62 9.87 -0.41
C ASP A 245 -1.41 9.40 0.40
N PRO A 246 -1.42 9.54 1.74
CA PRO A 246 -0.27 9.20 2.58
C PRO A 246 -0.02 7.67 2.57
N PRO A 247 1.24 7.19 2.52
CA PRO A 247 1.56 5.77 2.38
C PRO A 247 1.45 5.04 3.72
N ILE A 248 0.22 4.85 4.22
CA ILE A 248 -0.04 4.23 5.53
C ILE A 248 0.53 2.81 5.61
N SER A 249 0.46 2.02 4.53
CA SER A 249 0.99 0.65 4.50
C SER A 249 2.49 0.58 4.79
N LEU A 250 3.23 1.65 4.49
CA LEU A 250 4.66 1.71 4.80
C LEU A 250 4.90 1.77 6.32
N VAL A 251 4.04 2.48 7.07
CA VAL A 251 4.08 2.50 8.55
C VAL A 251 3.57 1.17 9.12
N LEU A 252 2.53 0.60 8.52
CA LEU A 252 1.96 -0.68 8.97
C LEU A 252 2.97 -1.82 8.82
N VAL A 253 3.68 -1.91 7.69
CA VAL A 253 4.70 -2.96 7.48
C VAL A 253 5.91 -2.78 8.38
N ALA A 254 6.34 -1.54 8.64
CA ALA A 254 7.42 -1.25 9.59
C ALA A 254 7.07 -1.66 11.02
N ASN A 255 5.78 -1.69 11.37
CA ASN A 255 5.25 -2.07 12.66
C ASN A 255 4.28 -3.26 12.56
N ALA A 256 4.62 -4.26 11.73
CA ALA A 256 3.72 -5.36 11.37
C ALA A 256 3.12 -6.10 12.58
N ARG A 257 3.92 -6.33 13.64
CA ARG A 257 3.43 -6.93 14.87
C ARG A 257 2.34 -6.08 15.53
N SER A 258 2.57 -4.78 15.70
CA SER A 258 1.60 -3.84 16.29
C SER A 258 0.32 -3.73 15.44
N TYR A 259 0.45 -3.81 14.11
CA TYR A 259 -0.70 -3.84 13.20
C TYR A 259 -1.57 -5.08 13.41
N VAL A 260 -0.98 -6.27 13.45
CA VAL A 260 -1.70 -7.54 13.69
C VAL A 260 -2.34 -7.57 15.09
N GLU A 261 -1.60 -7.14 16.13
CA GLU A 261 -2.12 -7.00 17.49
C GLU A 261 -3.33 -6.04 17.53
N GLY A 262 -3.29 -4.94 16.77
CA GLY A 262 -4.39 -3.99 16.68
C GLY A 262 -5.66 -4.59 16.06
N LEU A 263 -5.52 -5.36 14.96
CA LEU A 263 -6.65 -6.08 14.35
C LEU A 263 -7.22 -7.15 15.29
N THR A 264 -6.40 -7.79 16.10
CA THR A 264 -6.82 -8.74 17.12
C THR A 264 -7.60 -8.02 18.23
N SER A 265 -7.07 -6.91 18.76
CA SER A 265 -7.76 -6.09 19.78
C SER A 265 -9.14 -5.60 19.29
N TYR A 266 -9.25 -5.19 18.01
CA TYR A 266 -10.54 -4.83 17.41
C TYR A 266 -11.56 -5.97 17.49
N ARG A 267 -11.16 -7.20 17.13
CA ARG A 267 -12.00 -8.40 17.23
C ARG A 267 -12.41 -8.73 18.66
N ASP A 268 -11.54 -8.41 19.62
CA ASP A 268 -11.77 -8.58 21.06
C ASP A 268 -12.62 -7.44 21.66
N GLY A 269 -13.07 -6.46 20.83
CA GLY A 269 -13.96 -5.37 21.23
C GLY A 269 -13.25 -4.04 21.56
N ASP A 270 -11.93 -3.95 21.49
CA ASP A 270 -11.18 -2.70 21.70
C ASP A 270 -11.13 -1.84 20.42
N LEU A 271 -12.31 -1.33 20.04
CA LEU A 271 -12.45 -0.43 18.90
C LEU A 271 -11.64 0.86 19.09
N SER A 272 -11.61 1.40 20.30
CA SER A 272 -10.94 2.67 20.60
C SER A 272 -9.42 2.56 20.52
N GLY A 273 -8.85 1.49 21.07
CA GLY A 273 -7.40 1.22 20.98
C GLY A 273 -6.96 0.99 19.54
N TRP A 274 -7.75 0.25 18.76
CA TRP A 274 -7.48 0.09 17.34
C TRP A 274 -7.53 1.43 16.58
N ALA A 275 -8.60 2.23 16.77
CA ALA A 275 -8.77 3.51 16.09
C ALA A 275 -7.63 4.50 16.40
N ALA A 276 -7.18 4.56 17.66
CA ALA A 276 -6.04 5.39 18.05
C ALA A 276 -4.73 4.92 17.40
N ARG A 277 -4.47 3.61 17.39
CA ARG A 277 -3.29 3.00 16.74
C ARG A 277 -3.26 3.29 15.23
N PHE A 278 -4.41 3.13 14.58
CA PHE A 278 -4.58 3.46 13.16
C PHE A 278 -4.34 4.96 12.89
N ALA A 279 -4.88 5.84 13.73
CA ALA A 279 -4.70 7.29 13.63
C ALA A 279 -3.22 7.67 13.74
N HIS A 280 -2.47 7.10 14.69
CA HIS A 280 -1.03 7.33 14.79
C HIS A 280 -0.28 6.87 13.53
N ALA A 281 -0.59 5.68 12.99
CA ALA A 281 0.02 5.20 11.76
C ALA A 281 -0.28 6.13 10.57
N LEU A 282 -1.50 6.61 10.46
CA LEU A 282 -1.89 7.55 9.39
C LEU A 282 -1.18 8.89 9.53
N ARG A 283 -1.09 9.47 10.75
CA ARG A 283 -0.32 10.68 11.02
C ARG A 283 1.16 10.50 10.66
N ASP A 284 1.77 9.42 11.09
CA ASP A 284 3.18 9.16 10.83
C ASP A 284 3.45 8.99 9.33
N SER A 285 2.50 8.42 8.57
CA SER A 285 2.61 8.32 7.11
C SER A 285 2.59 9.67 6.40
N THR A 286 1.93 10.71 6.96
CA THR A 286 2.00 12.08 6.41
C THR A 286 3.40 12.67 6.57
N THR A 287 4.08 12.39 7.68
CA THR A 287 5.47 12.80 7.89
C THR A 287 6.40 12.16 6.87
N LEU A 288 6.18 10.87 6.54
CA LEU A 288 6.92 10.18 5.48
C LEU A 288 6.65 10.80 4.11
N ALA A 289 5.39 11.15 3.81
CA ALA A 289 5.03 11.81 2.56
C ALA A 289 5.74 13.17 2.39
N LEU A 290 5.82 13.98 3.45
CA LEU A 290 6.56 15.24 3.44
C LEU A 290 8.06 15.03 3.21
N LYS A 291 8.67 14.05 3.88
CA LYS A 291 10.09 13.70 3.67
C LYS A 291 10.38 13.27 2.24
N LEU A 292 9.55 12.40 1.67
CA LEU A 292 9.70 11.98 0.28
C LEU A 292 9.50 13.16 -0.68
N GLY A 293 8.55 14.05 -0.40
CA GLY A 293 8.31 15.26 -1.18
C GLY A 293 9.52 16.18 -1.21
N ALA A 294 10.13 16.46 -0.04
CA ALA A 294 11.33 17.27 0.06
C ALA A 294 12.50 16.64 -0.74
N ALA A 295 12.78 15.35 -0.53
CA ALA A 295 13.85 14.65 -1.23
C ALA A 295 13.63 14.61 -2.75
N LEU A 296 12.40 14.45 -3.22
CA LEU A 296 12.04 14.49 -4.64
C LEU A 296 12.22 15.91 -5.22
N GLY A 297 11.86 16.94 -4.44
CA GLY A 297 12.08 18.34 -4.80
C GLY A 297 13.56 18.67 -5.01
N ASP A 298 14.40 18.27 -4.05
CA ASP A 298 15.87 18.45 -4.10
C ASP A 298 16.46 17.69 -5.30
N LEU A 299 16.02 16.46 -5.53
CA LEU A 299 16.47 15.67 -6.67
C LEU A 299 16.12 16.32 -8.01
N GLN A 300 14.90 16.83 -8.16
CA GLN A 300 14.49 17.55 -9.37
C GLN A 300 15.26 18.87 -9.54
N ALA A 301 15.60 19.57 -8.45
CA ALA A 301 16.41 20.77 -8.48
C ALA A 301 17.83 20.46 -8.99
N SER A 302 18.46 19.42 -8.46
CA SER A 302 19.78 18.96 -8.92
C SER A 302 19.78 18.55 -10.40
N TRP A 303 18.72 17.91 -10.89
CA TRP A 303 18.57 17.54 -12.29
C TRP A 303 18.47 18.77 -13.21
N ARG A 304 17.76 19.83 -12.75
CA ARG A 304 17.65 21.09 -13.51
C ARG A 304 19.00 21.78 -13.60
N GLU A 305 19.76 21.79 -12.51
CA GLU A 305 21.11 22.35 -12.46
C GLU A 305 22.06 21.59 -13.40
N ALA A 306 22.09 20.26 -13.32
CA ALA A 306 22.91 19.41 -14.17
C ALA A 306 22.58 19.55 -15.68
N ALA A 307 21.30 19.69 -16.03
CA ALA A 307 20.87 19.89 -17.40
C ALA A 307 21.14 21.32 -17.93
N GLY A 308 21.62 22.24 -17.07
CA GLY A 308 21.97 23.62 -17.44
C GLY A 308 20.76 24.51 -17.69
N ARG A 309 20.96 25.66 -18.34
CA ARG A 309 19.88 26.62 -18.58
C ARG A 309 18.76 26.00 -19.43
N LEU A 310 17.60 25.84 -18.83
CA LEU A 310 16.38 25.34 -19.47
C LEU A 310 15.32 26.44 -19.55
N ARG A 311 14.64 26.55 -20.69
CA ARG A 311 13.41 27.34 -20.77
C ARG A 311 12.31 26.58 -20.05
N ARG A 312 11.44 27.28 -19.32
CA ARG A 312 10.33 26.68 -18.53
C ARG A 312 9.44 25.75 -19.35
N THR A 313 9.25 26.05 -20.64
CA THR A 313 8.40 25.29 -21.56
C THR A 313 9.18 24.27 -22.41
N SER A 314 10.48 24.10 -22.20
CA SER A 314 11.28 23.17 -23.00
C SER A 314 10.88 21.72 -22.76
N ALA A 315 11.01 20.86 -23.77
CA ALA A 315 10.78 19.43 -23.65
C ALA A 315 11.64 18.79 -22.55
N THR A 316 12.88 19.23 -22.39
CA THR A 316 13.79 18.74 -21.32
C THR A 316 13.26 19.09 -19.93
N GLN A 317 12.77 20.33 -19.71
CA GLN A 317 12.18 20.72 -18.41
C GLN A 317 10.95 19.89 -18.06
N ARG A 318 10.08 19.64 -19.04
CA ARG A 318 8.89 18.81 -18.87
C ARG A 318 9.27 17.33 -18.68
N LEU A 319 10.33 16.86 -19.36
CA LEU A 319 10.85 15.51 -19.20
C LEU A 319 11.38 15.24 -17.78
N ILE A 320 12.01 16.21 -17.13
CA ILE A 320 12.42 16.10 -15.71
C ILE A 320 11.22 15.77 -14.81
N GLN A 321 10.09 16.44 -15.00
CA GLN A 321 8.88 16.17 -14.23
C GLN A 321 8.29 14.80 -14.57
N LEU A 322 8.29 14.42 -15.84
CA LEU A 322 7.79 13.13 -16.30
C LEU A 322 8.61 11.96 -15.75
N VAL A 323 9.95 12.08 -15.78
CA VAL A 323 10.89 11.07 -15.28
C VAL A 323 10.76 10.90 -13.76
N ALA A 324 10.49 11.98 -13.02
CA ALA A 324 10.23 11.91 -11.60
C ALA A 324 8.95 11.11 -11.24
N ALA A 325 7.99 11.04 -12.17
CA ALA A 325 6.79 10.22 -12.05
C ALA A 325 6.96 8.81 -12.65
N ARG A 326 7.80 8.67 -13.68
CA ARG A 326 8.05 7.44 -14.44
C ARG A 326 9.55 7.24 -14.63
N PRO A 327 10.22 6.54 -13.72
CA PRO A 327 11.69 6.45 -13.69
C PRO A 327 12.31 5.69 -14.85
N VAL A 328 11.50 5.03 -15.69
CA VAL A 328 11.94 4.35 -16.93
C VAL A 328 11.10 4.85 -18.10
N ILE A 329 11.77 5.23 -19.19
CA ILE A 329 11.12 5.79 -20.37
C ILE A 329 11.90 5.46 -21.66
N ASP A 330 11.20 5.39 -22.79
CA ASP A 330 11.79 5.39 -24.12
C ASP A 330 11.40 6.67 -24.89
N ILE A 331 12.04 6.90 -26.04
CA ILE A 331 11.81 8.12 -26.82
C ILE A 331 10.37 8.19 -27.36
N PRO A 332 9.76 7.11 -27.91
CA PRO A 332 8.37 7.15 -28.35
C PRO A 332 7.40 7.54 -27.23
N THR A 333 7.54 6.94 -26.06
CA THR A 333 6.71 7.25 -24.88
C THR A 333 6.93 8.69 -24.42
N ALA A 334 8.18 9.17 -24.40
CA ALA A 334 8.49 10.57 -24.08
C ALA A 334 7.83 11.53 -25.09
N ALA A 335 7.87 11.25 -26.39
CA ALA A 335 7.25 12.07 -27.43
C ALA A 335 5.73 12.17 -27.21
N THR A 336 5.07 11.03 -26.97
CA THR A 336 3.63 10.96 -26.74
C THR A 336 3.22 11.72 -25.47
N LEU A 337 3.87 11.44 -24.32
CA LEU A 337 3.49 12.04 -23.04
C LEU A 337 3.84 13.53 -22.93
N LEU A 338 4.86 13.99 -23.65
CA LEU A 338 5.21 15.40 -23.69
C LEU A 338 4.47 16.17 -24.79
N ASP A 339 3.75 15.47 -25.65
CA ASP A 339 3.13 16.05 -26.86
C ASP A 339 4.12 16.87 -27.68
N VAL A 340 5.21 16.19 -28.11
CA VAL A 340 6.28 16.78 -28.92
C VAL A 340 6.70 15.82 -30.03
N SER A 341 7.39 16.33 -31.04
CA SER A 341 7.93 15.50 -32.12
C SER A 341 9.00 14.52 -31.60
N TYR A 342 9.17 13.38 -32.28
CA TYR A 342 10.22 12.40 -31.96
C TYR A 342 11.62 13.02 -31.87
N PRO A 343 12.07 13.90 -32.80
CA PRO A 343 13.38 14.57 -32.68
C PRO A 343 13.50 15.41 -31.41
N GLN A 344 12.45 16.14 -31.02
CA GLN A 344 12.45 16.95 -29.79
C GLN A 344 12.51 16.09 -28.53
N ALA A 345 11.76 14.99 -28.50
CA ALA A 345 11.83 14.03 -27.38
C ALA A 345 13.22 13.38 -27.28
N ARG A 346 13.81 13.00 -28.45
CA ARG A 346 15.15 12.44 -28.51
C ARG A 346 16.21 13.42 -28.00
N GLU A 347 16.14 14.68 -28.42
CA GLU A 347 17.05 15.72 -27.93
C GLU A 347 16.94 15.88 -26.40
N ALA A 348 15.71 15.95 -25.87
CA ALA A 348 15.47 16.07 -24.44
C ALA A 348 16.05 14.86 -23.65
N VAL A 349 15.83 13.63 -24.13
CA VAL A 349 16.36 12.41 -23.51
C VAL A 349 17.89 12.39 -23.52
N LEU A 350 18.51 12.68 -24.67
CA LEU A 350 19.98 12.70 -24.79
C LEU A 350 20.60 13.79 -23.93
N ARG A 351 19.99 14.96 -23.81
CA ARG A 351 20.45 16.02 -22.91
C ARG A 351 20.44 15.59 -21.45
N LEU A 352 19.42 14.84 -21.01
CA LEU A 352 19.38 14.28 -19.66
C LEU A 352 20.34 13.10 -19.48
N GLU A 353 20.66 12.35 -20.53
CA GLU A 353 21.73 11.33 -20.53
C GLU A 353 23.10 12.00 -20.36
N GLU A 354 23.42 13.05 -21.14
CA GLU A 354 24.66 13.85 -21.02
C GLU A 354 24.80 14.49 -19.61
N ALA A 355 23.68 14.91 -19.01
CA ALA A 355 23.64 15.44 -17.65
C ALA A 355 23.70 14.35 -16.56
N ASN A 356 23.85 13.07 -16.91
CA ASN A 356 23.82 11.92 -16.00
C ASN A 356 22.52 11.80 -15.17
N VAL A 357 21.43 12.40 -15.60
CA VAL A 357 20.09 12.26 -15.02
C VAL A 357 19.45 10.94 -15.46
N LEU A 358 19.65 10.60 -16.73
CA LEU A 358 19.19 9.36 -17.33
C LEU A 358 20.38 8.47 -17.73
N ARG A 359 20.18 7.17 -17.61
CA ARG A 359 21.13 6.15 -18.03
C ARG A 359 20.46 5.19 -19.02
N PRO A 360 21.08 4.87 -20.19
CA PRO A 360 20.52 3.90 -21.10
C PRO A 360 20.51 2.49 -20.48
N VAL A 361 19.42 1.78 -20.69
CA VAL A 361 19.23 0.39 -20.23
C VAL A 361 18.62 -0.43 -21.36
N SER A 362 18.87 -1.74 -21.32
CA SER A 362 18.24 -2.71 -22.21
C SER A 362 17.24 -3.53 -21.41
N ILE A 363 15.95 -3.29 -21.65
CA ILE A 363 14.84 -4.00 -21.00
C ILE A 363 14.12 -4.81 -22.08
N GLY A 364 13.92 -6.10 -21.82
CA GLY A 364 13.22 -6.98 -22.75
C GLY A 364 14.00 -7.27 -24.05
N ARG A 365 13.30 -7.28 -25.20
CA ARG A 365 13.91 -7.61 -26.50
C ARG A 365 14.86 -6.52 -26.97
N LYS A 366 16.03 -6.92 -27.51
CA LYS A 366 17.18 -6.10 -27.92
C LYS A 366 16.93 -4.83 -28.78
N ARG A 367 15.70 -4.57 -29.21
CA ARG A 367 15.37 -3.41 -30.09
C ARG A 367 14.85 -2.17 -29.35
N ASN A 368 14.44 -2.29 -28.10
CA ASN A 368 13.90 -1.15 -27.35
C ASN A 368 14.97 -0.59 -26.41
N ARG A 369 15.66 0.44 -26.85
CA ARG A 369 16.53 1.25 -25.99
C ARG A 369 15.63 2.08 -25.06
N ALA A 370 15.74 1.86 -23.76
CA ALA A 370 15.08 2.64 -22.72
C ALA A 370 16.11 3.40 -21.89
N TRP A 371 15.68 4.34 -21.11
CA TRP A 371 16.47 5.10 -20.15
C TRP A 371 15.83 5.01 -18.79
N GLU A 372 16.64 4.83 -17.75
CA GLU A 372 16.21 4.90 -16.36
C GLU A 372 16.81 6.09 -15.64
N ALA A 373 16.16 6.58 -14.59
CA ALA A 373 16.67 7.59 -13.68
C ALA A 373 17.26 6.92 -12.43
N PRO A 374 18.56 6.60 -12.39
CA PRO A 374 19.15 5.82 -11.31
C PRO A 374 18.99 6.50 -9.95
N ALA A 375 19.24 7.80 -9.87
CA ALA A 375 19.18 8.56 -8.62
C ALA A 375 17.77 8.55 -7.99
N LEU A 376 16.71 8.54 -8.81
CA LEU A 376 15.33 8.40 -8.29
C LEU A 376 15.09 6.98 -7.74
N LEU A 377 15.52 5.96 -8.48
CA LEU A 377 15.34 4.58 -8.05
C LEU A 377 16.10 4.30 -6.74
N ASP A 378 17.32 4.80 -6.63
CA ASP A 378 18.15 4.67 -5.44
C ASP A 378 17.54 5.46 -4.25
N LEU A 379 17.00 6.66 -4.50
CA LEU A 379 16.26 7.45 -3.49
C LEU A 379 15.05 6.69 -2.96
N LEU A 380 14.25 6.07 -3.83
CA LEU A 380 13.06 5.32 -3.43
C LEU A 380 13.43 4.04 -2.66
N ASP A 381 14.46 3.30 -3.09
CA ASP A 381 14.96 2.11 -2.37
C ASP A 381 15.53 2.51 -1.00
N GLN A 382 16.27 3.62 -0.90
CA GLN A 382 16.80 4.13 0.36
C GLN A 382 15.67 4.58 1.30
N PHE A 383 14.72 5.36 0.80
CA PHE A 383 13.57 5.83 1.58
C PHE A 383 12.80 4.66 2.20
N GLU A 384 12.52 3.62 1.43
CA GLU A 384 11.85 2.42 1.90
C GLU A 384 12.70 1.68 2.96
N SER A 385 13.99 1.53 2.71
CA SER A 385 14.93 0.87 3.62
C SER A 385 15.04 1.58 4.97
N GLU A 386 15.11 2.91 4.98
CA GLU A 386 15.17 3.73 6.21
C GLU A 386 13.93 3.54 7.09
N VAL A 387 12.75 3.47 6.49
CA VAL A 387 11.50 3.27 7.23
C VAL A 387 11.40 1.84 7.78
N LEU A 388 11.86 0.84 7.03
CA LEU A 388 11.77 -0.57 7.41
C LEU A 388 12.87 -1.03 8.36
N THR A 389 13.95 -0.26 8.50
CA THR A 389 15.03 -0.59 9.44
C THR A 389 14.65 -0.04 10.82
N PRO A 390 14.48 -0.90 11.85
CA PRO A 390 14.18 -0.43 13.19
C PRO A 390 15.25 0.54 13.65
N THR A 391 14.87 1.78 13.96
CA THR A 391 15.78 2.72 14.64
C THR A 391 16.17 2.08 15.97
N ARG A 392 17.41 1.67 16.12
CA ARG A 392 17.96 1.28 17.43
C ARG A 392 17.96 2.52 18.31
N THR A 393 16.81 2.81 18.93
CA THR A 393 16.76 3.82 19.99
C THR A 393 17.57 3.31 21.17
N GLY A 394 18.77 3.91 21.33
CA GLY A 394 19.37 4.19 22.60
C GLY A 394 19.56 3.06 23.62
N GLU A 395 20.46 2.11 23.36
CA GLU A 395 21.28 1.60 24.44
C GLU A 395 22.61 2.39 24.45
N PRO A 396 22.95 3.11 25.53
CA PRO A 396 24.28 3.67 25.66
C PRO A 396 25.29 2.52 25.69
N ARG A 397 26.28 2.57 24.78
CA ARG A 397 27.40 1.64 24.79
C ARG A 397 27.96 1.56 26.21
N ARG A 398 27.74 0.46 26.90
CA ARG A 398 28.50 0.12 28.12
C ARG A 398 29.95 0.04 27.69
N SER A 399 30.73 1.02 28.11
CA SER A 399 32.19 0.98 28.06
C SER A 399 32.67 -0.26 28.79
N SER A 400 33.29 -1.18 28.08
CA SER A 400 33.97 -2.34 28.67
C SER A 400 35.06 -1.83 29.60
N PRO A 401 35.17 -2.32 30.87
CA PRO A 401 36.28 -1.95 31.74
C PRO A 401 37.58 -2.56 31.17
N GLY A 402 38.58 -1.71 30.99
CA GLY A 402 39.89 -2.07 30.48
C GLY A 402 40.51 -3.18 31.33
N LYS A 403 40.96 -4.27 30.68
CA LYS A 403 41.80 -5.29 31.28
C LYS A 403 43.14 -4.68 31.65
N GLY A 404 43.33 -4.46 32.94
CA GLY A 404 44.62 -4.11 33.52
C GLY A 404 45.67 -5.19 33.19
N ARG A 405 46.78 -4.78 32.60
CA ARG A 405 47.97 -5.60 32.41
C ARG A 405 48.58 -5.86 33.81
N GLY A 406 48.46 -7.09 34.27
CA GLY A 406 49.26 -7.58 35.38
C GLY A 406 50.71 -7.79 34.96
N GLN A 407 51.63 -7.04 35.57
CA GLN A 407 53.05 -7.31 35.53
C GLN A 407 53.32 -8.56 36.40
N LYS A 408 53.98 -9.55 35.79
CA LYS A 408 54.64 -10.63 36.53
C LYS A 408 56.01 -10.16 36.98
N ARG A 409 56.28 -10.37 38.26
CA ARG A 409 57.58 -10.77 38.75
C ARG A 409 57.61 -12.28 38.92
#